data_6f39330f0ac241741d43c990dea47a7d
#
_entry.id   6f39330f0ac241741d43c990dea47a7d
#
_cell.length_a   1.000
_cell.length_b   1.000
_cell.length_c   1.000
_cell.angle_alpha   90.00
_cell.angle_beta   90.00
_cell.angle_gamma   90.00
#
_symmetry.space_group_name_H-M   'P 1'
#
loop_
_entity.id
_entity.type
_entity.pdbx_description
1 polymer ?
#
loop_
_entity_poly.entity_id
_entity_poly.type
_entity_poly.pdbx_seq_one_letter_code
_entity_poly.pdbx_strand_id
1 'polypeptide(L)'
;MQELSNEIENYLRVCADAKGLSPLTLKAYKIDFKQFSNFMYGKNCLSKECLCAYIEHLHRRYKPKSAKRKVACIKAFYHYMEMEDIVEINPFHKIKVKYKEPFVLPRIIPLSDVQSILRYAYQIYHNAKTNYQYESRLRNIIILEFLFSTGMRVSETSNLKTKDLNLSSNTIMIHGKGSKERMSCILNKDISKLMEHYLTIRKYNSEYAFTNKLGKQYSDQSIRNMVNSYAQAAGVTLHITPHMFRHTFATALHDEDVSLRYVQQLLGHSSIVTTQIYTHISTNKIRNILEEKHPRNSFTI
;
A
#
# COMPACT_ATOMS: atom_id res chain seq x y z
N MET A 1 9.59 -9.96 34.61
CA MET A 1 8.45 -10.14 33.67
C MET A 1 7.56 -8.90 33.66
N GLN A 2 7.16 -8.40 34.83
CA GLN A 2 6.37 -7.16 34.93
C GLN A 2 7.15 -5.95 34.40
N GLU A 3 8.43 -5.88 34.71
CA GLU A 3 9.35 -4.84 34.18
C GLU A 3 9.43 -4.87 32.65
N LEU A 4 9.65 -6.04 32.03
CA LEU A 4 9.72 -6.14 30.55
C LEU A 4 8.40 -5.70 29.90
N SER A 5 7.26 -6.03 30.51
CA SER A 5 5.94 -5.63 29.99
C SER A 5 5.75 -4.12 30.06
N ASN A 6 6.17 -3.50 31.16
CA ASN A 6 6.09 -2.05 31.37
C ASN A 6 6.99 -1.32 30.36
N GLU A 7 8.22 -1.82 30.15
CA GLU A 7 9.14 -1.21 29.18
C GLU A 7 8.65 -1.34 27.73
N ILE A 8 8.01 -2.45 27.38
CA ILE A 8 7.36 -2.60 26.05
C ILE A 8 6.23 -1.59 25.87
N GLU A 9 5.42 -1.34 26.90
CA GLU A 9 4.34 -0.35 26.83
C GLU A 9 4.89 1.07 26.70
N ASN A 10 5.94 1.40 27.46
CA ASN A 10 6.65 2.68 27.38
C ASN A 10 7.20 2.90 25.96
N TYR A 11 7.91 1.88 25.43
CA TYR A 11 8.43 1.94 24.07
C TYR A 11 7.35 2.12 23.00
N LEU A 12 6.22 1.43 23.15
CA LEU A 12 5.09 1.58 22.22
C LEU A 12 4.49 2.99 22.26
N ARG A 13 4.47 3.65 23.44
CA ARG A 13 4.11 5.08 23.56
C ARG A 13 5.12 5.96 22.84
N VAL A 14 6.41 5.78 23.09
CA VAL A 14 7.46 6.51 22.35
C VAL A 14 7.35 6.32 20.85
N CYS A 15 7.05 5.08 20.41
CA CYS A 15 6.83 4.81 18.99
C CYS A 15 5.62 5.56 18.41
N ALA A 16 4.55 5.72 19.19
CA ALA A 16 3.37 6.46 18.77
C ALA A 16 3.61 7.97 18.76
N ASP A 17 4.09 8.51 19.89
CA ASP A 17 4.06 9.93 20.18
C ASP A 17 5.32 10.64 19.64
N ALA A 18 6.51 10.10 19.89
CA ALA A 18 7.76 10.72 19.47
C ALA A 18 8.22 10.29 18.07
N LYS A 19 8.05 9.00 17.70
CA LYS A 19 8.47 8.51 16.38
C LYS A 19 7.37 8.59 15.32
N GLY A 20 6.15 8.93 15.67
CA GLY A 20 5.03 9.08 14.75
C GLY A 20 4.73 7.84 13.91
N LEU A 21 4.91 6.63 14.50
CA LEU A 21 4.67 5.40 13.76
C LEU A 21 3.18 5.21 13.46
N SER A 22 2.88 4.72 12.25
CA SER A 22 1.50 4.50 11.85
C SER A 22 0.76 3.51 12.75
N PRO A 23 -0.58 3.63 12.93
CA PRO A 23 -1.38 2.69 13.73
C PRO A 23 -1.20 1.22 13.30
N LEU A 24 -1.00 0.97 12.00
CA LEU A 24 -0.73 -0.37 11.47
C LEU A 24 0.63 -0.91 11.91
N THR A 25 1.66 -0.05 11.95
CA THR A 25 3.00 -0.42 12.43
C THR A 25 2.94 -0.72 13.92
N LEU A 26 2.25 0.12 14.71
CA LEU A 26 2.07 -0.10 16.16
C LEU A 26 1.30 -1.39 16.44
N LYS A 27 0.26 -1.68 15.66
CA LYS A 27 -0.47 -2.96 15.75
C LYS A 27 0.45 -4.15 15.49
N ALA A 28 1.31 -4.06 14.46
CA ALA A 28 2.28 -5.11 14.16
C ALA A 28 3.31 -5.27 15.28
N TYR A 29 3.82 -4.18 15.84
CA TYR A 29 4.75 -4.18 16.97
C TYR A 29 4.12 -4.81 18.23
N LYS A 30 2.88 -4.46 18.57
CA LYS A 30 2.15 -5.08 19.70
C LYS A 30 2.07 -6.60 19.56
N ILE A 31 1.79 -7.10 18.34
CA ILE A 31 1.76 -8.54 18.08
C ILE A 31 3.16 -9.16 18.22
N ASP A 32 4.19 -8.49 17.71
CA ASP A 32 5.56 -8.98 17.79
C ASP A 32 6.06 -9.04 19.22
N PHE A 33 5.80 -8.02 20.03
CA PHE A 33 6.14 -7.99 21.45
C PHE A 33 5.39 -9.04 22.26
N LYS A 34 4.11 -9.23 22.00
CA LYS A 34 3.34 -10.30 22.64
C LYS A 34 3.98 -11.68 22.38
N GLN A 35 4.38 -11.93 21.13
CA GLN A 35 5.06 -13.20 20.78
C GLN A 35 6.44 -13.31 21.40
N PHE A 36 7.19 -12.22 21.47
CA PHE A 36 8.48 -12.16 22.13
C PHE A 36 8.36 -12.42 23.63
N SER A 37 7.47 -11.73 24.34
CA SER A 37 7.25 -11.91 25.76
C SER A 37 6.82 -13.34 26.09
N ASN A 38 5.94 -13.95 25.28
CA ASN A 38 5.54 -15.34 25.46
C ASN A 38 6.72 -16.32 25.29
N PHE A 39 7.62 -16.08 24.32
CA PHE A 39 8.78 -16.93 24.12
C PHE A 39 9.80 -16.76 25.25
N MET A 40 9.96 -15.55 25.77
CA MET A 40 10.91 -15.21 26.82
C MET A 40 10.37 -15.51 28.24
N TYR A 41 9.16 -16.03 28.37
CA TYR A 41 8.61 -16.37 29.67
C TYR A 41 9.53 -17.32 30.43
N GLY A 42 9.93 -16.97 31.66
CA GLY A 42 10.86 -17.74 32.50
C GLY A 42 12.32 -17.76 32.02
N LYS A 43 12.69 -16.93 31.02
CA LYS A 43 14.06 -16.84 30.46
C LYS A 43 14.68 -15.47 30.76
N ASN A 44 16.02 -15.43 30.72
CA ASN A 44 16.73 -14.16 30.79
C ASN A 44 16.65 -13.45 29.43
N CYS A 45 15.88 -12.37 29.34
CA CYS A 45 15.71 -11.60 28.11
C CYS A 45 16.94 -10.79 27.69
N LEU A 46 17.94 -10.64 28.58
CA LEU A 46 19.24 -9.99 28.25
C LEU A 46 20.30 -11.02 27.82
N SER A 47 20.04 -12.33 27.98
CA SER A 47 20.98 -13.36 27.54
C SER A 47 21.05 -13.45 26.01
N LYS A 48 22.28 -13.39 25.49
CA LYS A 48 22.55 -13.59 24.07
C LYS A 48 22.02 -14.95 23.57
N GLU A 49 22.16 -16.00 24.38
CA GLU A 49 21.73 -17.37 24.06
C GLU A 49 20.21 -17.42 23.90
N CYS A 50 19.46 -16.79 24.81
CA CYS A 50 17.99 -16.74 24.75
C CYS A 50 17.52 -15.96 23.53
N LEU A 51 18.18 -14.83 23.20
CA LEU A 51 17.85 -14.04 21.99
C LEU A 51 18.19 -14.79 20.70
N CYS A 52 19.32 -15.50 20.64
CA CYS A 52 19.65 -16.36 19.49
C CYS A 52 18.60 -17.47 19.32
N ALA A 53 18.18 -18.14 20.41
CA ALA A 53 17.13 -19.14 20.37
C ALA A 53 15.77 -18.56 19.89
N TYR A 54 15.44 -17.33 20.27
CA TYR A 54 14.26 -16.64 19.73
C TYR A 54 14.38 -16.38 18.22
N ILE A 55 15.54 -15.92 17.75
CA ILE A 55 15.79 -15.67 16.32
C ILE A 55 15.66 -16.98 15.52
N GLU A 56 16.22 -18.08 16.01
CA GLU A 56 16.08 -19.40 15.39
C GLU A 56 14.61 -19.85 15.36
N HIS A 57 13.88 -19.67 16.47
CA HIS A 57 12.43 -19.91 16.50
C HIS A 57 11.68 -19.14 15.43
N LEU A 58 12.00 -17.86 15.24
CA LEU A 58 11.40 -17.04 14.18
C LEU A 58 11.74 -17.55 12.79
N HIS A 59 12.98 -17.99 12.54
CA HIS A 59 13.39 -18.52 11.24
C HIS A 59 12.70 -19.83 10.90
N ARG A 60 12.45 -20.70 11.88
CA ARG A 60 11.73 -21.97 11.67
C ARG A 60 10.23 -21.75 11.42
N ARG A 61 9.63 -20.73 12.04
CA ARG A 61 8.18 -20.54 12.04
C ARG A 61 7.66 -19.55 11.00
N TYR A 62 8.47 -18.61 10.56
CA TYR A 62 8.05 -17.51 9.69
C TYR A 62 8.86 -17.43 8.40
N LYS A 63 8.22 -16.87 7.36
CA LYS A 63 8.92 -16.54 6.11
C LYS A 63 10.04 -15.51 6.41
N PRO A 64 11.17 -15.54 5.66
CA PRO A 64 12.35 -14.68 5.93
C PRO A 64 12.02 -13.20 6.13
N LYS A 65 11.16 -12.63 5.29
CA LYS A 65 10.73 -11.22 5.39
C LYS A 65 9.99 -10.92 6.69
N SER A 66 9.14 -11.84 7.17
CA SER A 66 8.42 -11.69 8.43
C SER A 66 9.35 -11.84 9.64
N ALA A 67 10.25 -12.81 9.61
CA ALA A 67 11.27 -13.00 10.65
C ALA A 67 12.17 -11.76 10.76
N LYS A 68 12.67 -11.24 9.64
CA LYS A 68 13.48 -10.02 9.58
C LYS A 68 12.77 -8.82 10.21
N ARG A 69 11.48 -8.60 9.88
CA ARG A 69 10.70 -7.50 10.47
C ARG A 69 10.55 -7.66 11.99
N LYS A 70 10.25 -8.87 12.48
CA LYS A 70 10.11 -9.16 13.91
C LYS A 70 11.42 -8.93 14.67
N VAL A 71 12.52 -9.43 14.14
CA VAL A 71 13.85 -9.18 14.75
C VAL A 71 14.19 -7.69 14.72
N ALA A 72 13.87 -6.97 13.65
CA ALA A 72 14.09 -5.52 13.58
C ALA A 72 13.30 -4.75 14.64
N CYS A 73 12.04 -5.15 14.91
CA CYS A 73 11.24 -4.59 15.99
C CYS A 73 11.90 -4.76 17.36
N ILE A 74 12.35 -5.99 17.66
CA ILE A 74 12.99 -6.29 18.94
C ILE A 74 14.36 -5.59 19.07
N LYS A 75 15.15 -5.54 17.99
CA LYS A 75 16.41 -4.76 17.98
C LYS A 75 16.20 -3.28 18.27
N ALA A 76 15.17 -2.68 17.69
CA ALA A 76 14.84 -1.27 17.92
C ALA A 76 14.37 -1.02 19.36
N PHE A 77 13.72 -1.99 19.99
CA PHE A 77 13.37 -1.94 21.40
C PHE A 77 14.59 -2.01 22.32
N TYR A 78 15.51 -2.95 22.09
CA TYR A 78 16.74 -3.03 22.89
C TYR A 78 17.65 -1.81 22.70
N HIS A 79 17.67 -1.22 21.52
CA HIS A 79 18.35 0.05 21.30
C HIS A 79 17.70 1.20 22.10
N TYR A 80 16.37 1.23 22.18
CA TYR A 80 15.67 2.19 23.03
C TYR A 80 16.03 1.97 24.50
N MET A 81 16.00 0.75 25.00
CA MET A 81 16.37 0.47 26.40
C MET A 81 17.80 0.88 26.75
N GLU A 82 18.74 0.73 25.82
CA GLU A 82 20.12 1.19 25.97
C GLU A 82 20.21 2.73 25.99
N MET A 83 19.48 3.41 25.13
CA MET A 83 19.46 4.89 25.05
C MET A 83 18.79 5.55 26.28
N GLU A 84 17.89 4.84 26.95
CA GLU A 84 17.22 5.28 28.18
C GLU A 84 17.90 4.74 29.45
N ASP A 85 19.12 4.21 29.34
CA ASP A 85 19.91 3.65 30.43
C ASP A 85 19.21 2.55 31.24
N ILE A 86 18.17 1.89 30.64
CA ILE A 86 17.46 0.76 31.26
C ILE A 86 18.31 -0.50 31.23
N VAL A 87 19.15 -0.64 30.20
CA VAL A 87 20.15 -1.69 30.07
C VAL A 87 21.49 -1.06 29.76
N GLU A 88 22.54 -1.51 30.46
CA GLU A 88 23.90 -0.98 30.29
C GLU A 88 24.48 -1.29 28.91
N ILE A 89 24.23 -2.49 28.37
CA ILE A 89 24.74 -2.94 27.07
C ILE A 89 23.64 -3.65 26.32
N ASN A 90 23.40 -3.21 25.07
CA ASN A 90 22.46 -3.86 24.17
C ASN A 90 22.97 -5.24 23.75
N PRO A 91 22.30 -6.35 24.11
CA PRO A 91 22.76 -7.69 23.79
C PRO A 91 22.82 -7.97 22.26
N PHE A 92 22.11 -7.20 21.45
CA PHE A 92 22.13 -7.33 20.00
C PHE A 92 23.42 -6.83 19.33
N HIS A 93 24.29 -6.09 20.02
CA HIS A 93 25.59 -5.70 19.46
C HIS A 93 26.44 -6.90 19.04
N LYS A 94 26.35 -8.00 19.80
CA LYS A 94 27.10 -9.24 19.55
C LYS A 94 26.30 -10.29 18.73
N ILE A 95 25.10 -9.94 18.19
CA ILE A 95 24.25 -10.85 17.44
C ILE A 95 24.21 -10.43 15.98
N LYS A 96 24.88 -11.19 15.11
CA LYS A 96 24.84 -11.02 13.66
C LYS A 96 23.75 -11.93 13.07
N VAL A 97 22.70 -11.34 12.50
CA VAL A 97 21.63 -12.09 11.84
C VAL A 97 21.76 -11.90 10.33
N LYS A 98 21.92 -13.00 9.62
CA LYS A 98 21.92 -13.01 8.14
C LYS A 98 20.58 -13.56 7.65
N TYR A 99 19.91 -12.81 6.77
CA TYR A 99 18.70 -13.26 6.09
C TYR A 99 19.03 -13.56 4.64
N LYS A 100 18.84 -14.82 4.22
CA LYS A 100 18.85 -15.17 2.80
C LYS A 100 17.43 -14.89 2.28
N GLU A 101 17.22 -13.72 1.73
CA GLU A 101 15.96 -13.41 1.03
C GLU A 101 16.15 -13.81 -0.45
N PRO A 102 15.35 -14.72 -0.99
CA PRO A 102 15.37 -14.98 -2.41
C PRO A 102 14.93 -13.71 -3.15
N PHE A 103 15.65 -13.35 -4.19
CA PHE A 103 15.20 -12.30 -5.09
C PHE A 103 13.99 -12.81 -5.87
N VAL A 104 12.84 -12.29 -5.54
CA VAL A 104 11.57 -12.63 -6.22
C VAL A 104 11.19 -11.44 -7.11
N LEU A 105 11.13 -11.69 -8.41
CA LEU A 105 10.65 -10.69 -9.36
C LEU A 105 9.22 -10.26 -9.00
N PRO A 106 8.89 -8.96 -9.08
CA PRO A 106 7.54 -8.48 -8.90
C PRO A 106 6.60 -9.18 -9.88
N ARG A 107 5.47 -9.66 -9.40
CA ARG A 107 4.43 -10.24 -10.27
C ARG A 107 3.67 -9.10 -10.93
N ILE A 108 3.64 -9.09 -12.24
CA ILE A 108 2.83 -8.20 -13.07
C ILE A 108 1.56 -8.93 -13.53
N ILE A 109 0.55 -8.17 -13.88
CA ILE A 109 -0.68 -8.69 -14.50
C ILE A 109 -0.49 -8.57 -16.00
N PRO A 110 -0.66 -9.64 -16.80
CA PRO A 110 -0.71 -9.51 -18.25
C PRO A 110 -1.75 -8.47 -18.67
N LEU A 111 -1.45 -7.62 -19.66
CA LEU A 111 -2.38 -6.56 -20.08
C LEU A 111 -3.70 -7.14 -20.60
N SER A 112 -3.69 -8.32 -21.21
CA SER A 112 -4.89 -9.09 -21.59
C SER A 112 -5.78 -9.40 -20.39
N ASP A 113 -5.18 -9.75 -19.25
CA ASP A 113 -5.93 -10.04 -18.02
C ASP A 113 -6.50 -8.76 -17.41
N VAL A 114 -5.72 -7.64 -17.42
CA VAL A 114 -6.25 -6.33 -17.01
C VAL A 114 -7.45 -5.94 -17.86
N GLN A 115 -7.34 -6.11 -19.19
CA GLN A 115 -8.45 -5.85 -20.12
C GLN A 115 -9.67 -6.73 -19.84
N SER A 116 -9.46 -8.02 -19.55
CA SER A 116 -10.55 -8.95 -19.20
C SER A 116 -11.25 -8.55 -17.91
N ILE A 117 -10.49 -8.13 -16.89
CA ILE A 117 -11.06 -7.65 -15.62
C ILE A 117 -11.90 -6.39 -15.84
N LEU A 118 -11.39 -5.41 -16.61
CA LEU A 118 -12.12 -4.20 -16.91
C LEU A 118 -13.36 -4.49 -17.75
N ARG A 119 -13.25 -5.31 -18.80
CA ARG A 119 -14.40 -5.70 -19.64
C ARG A 119 -15.50 -6.36 -18.81
N TYR A 120 -15.14 -7.28 -17.92
CA TYR A 120 -16.10 -7.89 -16.99
C TYR A 120 -16.76 -6.83 -16.08
N ALA A 121 -15.98 -5.89 -15.55
CA ALA A 121 -16.51 -4.84 -14.70
C ALA A 121 -17.55 -3.98 -15.41
N TYR A 122 -17.28 -3.54 -16.63
CA TYR A 122 -18.22 -2.78 -17.45
C TYR A 122 -19.45 -3.62 -17.82
N GLN A 123 -19.26 -4.90 -18.19
CA GLN A 123 -20.37 -5.80 -18.52
C GLN A 123 -21.35 -5.94 -17.36
N ILE A 124 -20.87 -6.21 -16.15
CA ILE A 124 -21.78 -6.33 -14.99
C ILE A 124 -22.42 -5.00 -14.59
N TYR A 125 -21.75 -3.88 -14.82
CA TYR A 125 -22.32 -2.55 -14.59
C TYR A 125 -23.53 -2.30 -15.49
N HIS A 126 -23.44 -2.57 -16.79
CA HIS A 126 -24.53 -2.43 -17.73
C HIS A 126 -25.71 -3.39 -17.41
N ASN A 127 -25.42 -4.51 -16.75
CA ASN A 127 -26.43 -5.48 -16.28
C ASN A 127 -26.92 -5.22 -14.84
N ALA A 128 -26.74 -4.01 -14.30
CA ALA A 128 -27.23 -3.67 -12.98
C ALA A 128 -28.76 -3.59 -12.95
N LYS A 129 -29.38 -4.29 -11.97
CA LYS A 129 -30.86 -4.36 -11.83
C LYS A 129 -31.40 -3.47 -10.71
N THR A 130 -30.54 -2.98 -9.81
CA THR A 130 -30.94 -2.16 -8.66
C THR A 130 -30.03 -0.95 -8.55
N ASN A 131 -30.53 0.14 -7.94
CA ASN A 131 -29.72 1.34 -7.70
C ASN A 131 -28.45 1.04 -6.91
N TYR A 132 -28.53 0.15 -5.93
CA TYR A 132 -27.36 -0.28 -5.16
C TYR A 132 -26.31 -1.01 -6.02
N GLN A 133 -26.76 -1.91 -6.91
CA GLN A 133 -25.86 -2.57 -7.85
C GLN A 133 -25.22 -1.58 -8.79
N TYR A 134 -26.00 -0.63 -9.31
CA TYR A 134 -25.54 0.41 -10.22
C TYR A 134 -24.46 1.26 -9.57
N GLU A 135 -24.74 1.83 -8.40
CA GLU A 135 -23.77 2.64 -7.62
C GLU A 135 -22.50 1.85 -7.27
N SER A 136 -22.66 0.64 -6.72
CA SER A 136 -21.52 -0.15 -6.26
C SER A 136 -20.63 -0.66 -7.40
N ARG A 137 -21.21 -1.02 -8.54
CA ARG A 137 -20.48 -1.47 -9.73
C ARG A 137 -19.76 -0.30 -10.40
N LEU A 138 -20.40 0.86 -10.49
CA LEU A 138 -19.77 2.09 -10.99
C LEU A 138 -18.56 2.48 -10.14
N ARG A 139 -18.70 2.50 -8.80
CA ARG A 139 -17.58 2.69 -7.87
C ARG A 139 -16.43 1.71 -8.16
N ASN A 140 -16.75 0.43 -8.34
CA ASN A 140 -15.75 -0.61 -8.52
C ASN A 140 -15.01 -0.47 -9.86
N ILE A 141 -15.68 -0.08 -10.94
CA ILE A 141 -15.04 0.27 -12.22
C ILE A 141 -14.04 1.39 -12.00
N ILE A 142 -14.48 2.50 -11.39
CA ILE A 142 -13.61 3.66 -11.18
C ILE A 142 -12.39 3.31 -10.34
N ILE A 143 -12.54 2.48 -9.30
CA ILE A 143 -11.41 2.00 -8.49
C ILE A 143 -10.44 1.18 -9.34
N LEU A 144 -10.92 0.25 -10.17
CA LEU A 144 -10.06 -0.56 -11.04
C LEU A 144 -9.30 0.31 -12.06
N GLU A 145 -9.99 1.25 -12.69
CA GLU A 145 -9.39 2.23 -13.61
C GLU A 145 -8.35 3.09 -12.89
N PHE A 146 -8.62 3.60 -11.69
CA PHE A 146 -7.67 4.40 -10.91
C PHE A 146 -6.42 3.59 -10.52
N LEU A 147 -6.59 2.35 -10.07
CA LEU A 147 -5.46 1.48 -9.74
C LEU A 147 -4.55 1.25 -10.94
N PHE A 148 -5.14 1.07 -12.13
CA PHE A 148 -4.38 0.83 -13.35
C PHE A 148 -3.83 2.10 -13.99
N SER A 149 -4.61 3.18 -14.06
CA SER A 149 -4.22 4.41 -14.76
C SER A 149 -3.29 5.33 -13.98
N THR A 150 -3.28 5.24 -12.66
CA THR A 150 -2.49 6.13 -11.80
C THR A 150 -1.42 5.42 -10.99
N GLY A 151 -1.49 4.09 -10.94
CA GLY A 151 -0.61 3.28 -10.09
C GLY A 151 -0.74 3.60 -8.58
N MET A 152 -1.88 4.12 -8.13
CA MET A 152 -2.14 4.42 -6.71
C MET A 152 -1.97 3.19 -5.84
N ARG A 153 -1.49 3.39 -4.60
CA ARG A 153 -1.55 2.34 -3.58
C ARG A 153 -2.99 2.13 -3.10
N VAL A 154 -3.32 0.92 -2.68
CA VAL A 154 -4.67 0.62 -2.16
C VAL A 154 -5.09 1.56 -1.03
N SER A 155 -4.17 1.92 -0.14
CA SER A 155 -4.44 2.87 0.94
C SER A 155 -4.63 4.30 0.45
N GLU A 156 -3.95 4.71 -0.61
CA GLU A 156 -4.15 6.01 -1.25
C GLU A 156 -5.53 6.07 -1.91
N THR A 157 -5.93 4.99 -2.60
CA THR A 157 -7.27 4.87 -3.21
C THR A 157 -8.37 4.87 -2.14
N SER A 158 -8.19 4.11 -1.06
CA SER A 158 -9.14 4.04 0.05
C SER A 158 -9.31 5.38 0.78
N ASN A 159 -8.22 6.13 0.97
CA ASN A 159 -8.22 7.41 1.67
C ASN A 159 -8.46 8.63 0.77
N LEU A 160 -8.66 8.43 -0.53
CA LEU A 160 -8.91 9.53 -1.47
C LEU A 160 -10.15 10.31 -1.06
N LYS A 161 -10.01 11.63 -0.93
CA LYS A 161 -11.12 12.50 -0.59
C LYS A 161 -11.70 13.17 -1.83
N THR A 162 -12.97 13.53 -1.77
CA THR A 162 -13.66 14.20 -2.88
C THR A 162 -12.97 15.54 -3.23
N LYS A 163 -12.47 16.27 -2.23
CA LYS A 163 -11.75 17.54 -2.41
C LYS A 163 -10.41 17.42 -3.14
N ASP A 164 -9.83 16.20 -3.16
CA ASP A 164 -8.55 15.94 -3.81
C ASP A 164 -8.70 15.64 -5.31
N LEU A 165 -9.95 15.60 -5.80
CA LEU A 165 -10.30 15.40 -7.20
C LEU A 165 -10.57 16.75 -7.87
N ASN A 166 -9.83 17.05 -8.91
CA ASN A 166 -10.16 18.15 -9.82
C ASN A 166 -10.59 17.56 -11.16
N LEU A 167 -11.91 17.34 -11.32
CA LEU A 167 -12.46 16.68 -12.50
C LEU A 167 -12.41 17.58 -13.74
N SER A 168 -12.43 18.91 -13.57
CA SER A 168 -12.31 19.86 -14.70
C SER A 168 -10.92 19.85 -15.32
N SER A 169 -9.86 19.69 -14.51
CA SER A 169 -8.48 19.58 -14.98
C SER A 169 -8.00 18.13 -15.15
N ASN A 170 -8.86 17.14 -14.85
CA ASN A 170 -8.54 15.71 -14.83
C ASN A 170 -7.31 15.39 -13.95
N THR A 171 -7.23 15.98 -12.77
CA THR A 171 -6.11 15.76 -11.84
C THR A 171 -6.57 15.24 -10.49
N ILE A 172 -5.67 14.49 -9.84
CA ILE A 172 -5.87 13.94 -8.50
C ILE A 172 -4.68 14.32 -7.64
N MET A 173 -4.94 14.88 -6.45
CA MET A 173 -3.94 15.02 -5.41
C MET A 173 -3.89 13.74 -4.60
N ILE A 174 -2.75 13.09 -4.56
CA ILE A 174 -2.55 11.82 -3.86
C ILE A 174 -1.69 12.05 -2.62
N HIS A 175 -2.25 11.78 -1.45
CA HIS A 175 -1.56 11.88 -0.18
C HIS A 175 -0.91 10.54 0.18
N GLY A 176 0.43 10.51 0.18
CA GLY A 176 1.23 9.32 0.48
C GLY A 176 1.68 9.23 1.94
N LYS A 177 2.43 8.18 2.26
CA LYS A 177 3.01 7.98 3.61
C LYS A 177 4.04 9.08 3.93
N GLY A 178 3.99 9.63 5.16
CA GLY A 178 4.94 10.65 5.64
C GLY A 178 4.67 12.04 5.07
N SER A 179 3.38 12.41 4.93
CA SER A 179 2.93 13.73 4.44
C SER A 179 3.48 14.12 3.05
N LYS A 180 3.84 13.10 2.24
CA LYS A 180 4.26 13.32 0.87
C LYS A 180 3.04 13.38 -0.03
N GLU A 181 2.96 14.44 -0.81
CA GLU A 181 1.89 14.65 -1.79
C GLU A 181 2.44 14.51 -3.21
N ARG A 182 1.61 14.02 -4.10
CA ARG A 182 1.90 14.03 -5.53
C ARG A 182 0.62 14.25 -6.32
N MET A 183 0.76 14.93 -7.43
CA MET A 183 -0.31 15.07 -8.41
C MET A 183 -0.23 13.92 -9.42
N SER A 184 -1.37 13.36 -9.78
CA SER A 184 -1.53 12.42 -10.89
C SER A 184 -2.65 12.89 -11.82
N CYS A 185 -2.63 12.40 -13.06
CA CYS A 185 -3.65 12.73 -14.05
C CYS A 185 -4.65 11.58 -14.20
N ILE A 186 -5.93 11.91 -14.37
CA ILE A 186 -6.97 11.00 -14.83
C ILE A 186 -6.93 11.07 -16.37
N LEU A 187 -6.33 10.06 -17.00
CA LEU A 187 -6.00 10.15 -18.43
C LEU A 187 -7.18 10.08 -19.37
N ASN A 188 -8.19 9.33 -18.98
CA ASN A 188 -9.37 9.15 -19.80
C ASN A 188 -10.49 10.08 -19.32
N LYS A 189 -10.95 10.98 -20.19
CA LYS A 189 -12.07 11.86 -19.92
C LYS A 189 -13.34 11.10 -19.54
N ASP A 190 -13.50 9.88 -20.03
CA ASP A 190 -14.66 9.05 -19.69
C ASP A 190 -14.61 8.58 -18.24
N ILE A 191 -13.43 8.30 -17.69
CA ILE A 191 -13.27 7.98 -16.26
C ILE A 191 -13.63 9.17 -15.39
N SER A 192 -13.25 10.39 -15.79
CA SER A 192 -13.66 11.62 -15.09
C SER A 192 -15.18 11.80 -15.10
N LYS A 193 -15.83 11.56 -16.24
CA LYS A 193 -17.30 11.60 -16.33
C LYS A 193 -17.96 10.51 -15.47
N LEU A 194 -17.41 9.28 -15.47
CA LEU A 194 -17.88 8.22 -14.60
C LEU A 194 -17.71 8.57 -13.12
N MET A 195 -16.62 9.24 -12.76
CA MET A 195 -16.40 9.71 -11.40
C MET A 195 -17.39 10.81 -11.01
N GLU A 196 -17.61 11.79 -11.87
CA GLU A 196 -18.59 12.86 -11.68
C GLU A 196 -20.00 12.26 -11.51
N HIS A 197 -20.38 11.34 -12.40
CA HIS A 197 -21.65 10.63 -12.31
C HIS A 197 -21.77 9.84 -11.00
N TYR A 198 -20.73 9.08 -10.60
CA TYR A 198 -20.74 8.35 -9.33
C TYR A 198 -20.94 9.29 -8.13
N LEU A 199 -20.26 10.43 -8.10
CA LEU A 199 -20.40 11.42 -7.02
C LEU A 199 -21.83 11.99 -6.94
N THR A 200 -22.52 12.10 -8.09
CA THR A 200 -23.90 12.58 -8.16
C THR A 200 -24.91 11.55 -7.65
N ILE A 201 -24.73 10.26 -8.01
CA ILE A 201 -25.72 9.21 -7.71
C ILE A 201 -25.49 8.50 -6.37
N ARG A 202 -24.30 8.63 -5.77
CA ARG A 202 -24.01 7.95 -4.50
C ARG A 202 -24.97 8.36 -3.41
N LYS A 203 -25.49 7.38 -2.68
CA LYS A 203 -26.52 7.58 -1.65
C LYS A 203 -26.09 8.53 -0.53
N TYR A 204 -24.81 8.54 -0.16
CA TYR A 204 -24.31 9.31 0.97
C TYR A 204 -23.30 10.36 0.53
N ASN A 205 -23.50 11.60 0.99
CA ASN A 205 -22.47 12.62 0.90
C ASN A 205 -21.37 12.30 1.93
N SER A 206 -20.15 12.14 1.47
CA SER A 206 -19.00 11.76 2.30
C SER A 206 -17.76 12.52 1.85
N GLU A 207 -16.85 12.79 2.78
CA GLU A 207 -15.55 13.36 2.44
C GLU A 207 -14.71 12.41 1.59
N TYR A 208 -14.89 11.07 1.75
CA TYR A 208 -14.19 10.07 0.95
C TYR A 208 -14.77 9.96 -0.46
N ALA A 209 -13.88 9.86 -1.44
CA ALA A 209 -14.28 9.66 -2.83
C ALA A 209 -15.03 8.33 -3.00
N PHE A 210 -14.59 7.26 -2.33
CA PHE A 210 -15.20 5.94 -2.41
C PHE A 210 -15.80 5.51 -1.07
N THR A 211 -17.10 5.17 -1.10
CA THR A 211 -17.86 4.81 0.10
C THR A 211 -18.38 3.38 0.05
N ASN A 212 -18.60 2.80 1.22
CA ASN A 212 -19.30 1.52 1.37
C ASN A 212 -20.82 1.76 1.48
N LYS A 213 -21.60 0.68 1.64
CA LYS A 213 -23.06 0.73 1.77
C LYS A 213 -23.60 1.55 2.95
N LEU A 214 -22.72 1.92 3.90
CA LEU A 214 -23.06 2.74 5.07
C LEU A 214 -22.56 4.19 4.95
N GLY A 215 -22.08 4.61 3.78
CA GLY A 215 -21.51 5.95 3.57
C GLY A 215 -20.12 6.17 4.19
N LYS A 216 -19.54 5.14 4.82
CA LYS A 216 -18.18 5.17 5.37
C LYS A 216 -17.16 4.88 4.29
N GLN A 217 -15.90 5.24 4.56
CA GLN A 217 -14.75 4.91 3.72
C GLN A 217 -14.78 3.47 3.20
N TYR A 218 -14.54 3.29 1.90
CA TYR A 218 -14.38 1.97 1.31
C TYR A 218 -12.97 1.44 1.62
N SER A 219 -12.88 0.52 2.58
CA SER A 219 -11.62 0.12 3.21
C SER A 219 -10.64 -0.57 2.24
N ASP A 220 -9.35 -0.49 2.56
CA ASP A 220 -8.28 -1.22 1.87
C ASP A 220 -8.61 -2.70 1.65
N GLN A 221 -9.18 -3.35 2.70
CA GLN A 221 -9.52 -4.77 2.63
C GLN A 221 -10.68 -5.01 1.68
N SER A 222 -11.67 -4.12 1.66
CA SER A 222 -12.80 -4.19 0.72
C SER A 222 -12.31 -4.03 -0.72
N ILE A 223 -11.38 -3.11 -0.98
CA ILE A 223 -10.76 -2.94 -2.31
C ILE A 223 -10.01 -4.22 -2.72
N ARG A 224 -9.18 -4.81 -1.83
CA ARG A 224 -8.46 -6.06 -2.12
C ARG A 224 -9.40 -7.20 -2.46
N ASN A 225 -10.45 -7.37 -1.67
CA ASN A 225 -11.45 -8.43 -1.90
C ASN A 225 -12.19 -8.20 -3.22
N MET A 226 -12.58 -6.96 -3.51
CA MET A 226 -13.24 -6.59 -4.76
C MET A 226 -12.35 -6.88 -5.97
N VAL A 227 -11.09 -6.42 -5.96
CA VAL A 227 -10.14 -6.66 -7.05
C VAL A 227 -9.98 -8.15 -7.33
N ASN A 228 -9.76 -8.96 -6.29
CA ASN A 228 -9.59 -10.41 -6.46
C ASN A 228 -10.87 -11.08 -6.95
N SER A 229 -12.05 -10.69 -6.45
CA SER A 229 -13.34 -11.22 -6.89
C SER A 229 -13.62 -10.91 -8.37
N TYR A 230 -13.31 -9.69 -8.83
CA TYR A 230 -13.48 -9.31 -10.23
C TYR A 230 -12.53 -10.07 -11.15
N ALA A 231 -11.27 -10.26 -10.71
CA ALA A 231 -10.30 -11.04 -11.46
C ALA A 231 -10.74 -12.50 -11.63
N GLN A 232 -11.18 -13.14 -10.56
CA GLN A 232 -11.70 -14.51 -10.60
C GLN A 232 -12.94 -14.64 -11.52
N ALA A 233 -13.87 -13.70 -11.39
CA ALA A 233 -15.09 -13.70 -12.21
C ALA A 233 -14.80 -13.41 -13.70
N ALA A 234 -13.72 -12.69 -14.00
CA ALA A 234 -13.22 -12.48 -15.36
C ALA A 234 -12.44 -13.67 -15.93
N GLY A 235 -12.33 -14.79 -15.19
CA GLY A 235 -11.60 -15.99 -15.62
C GLY A 235 -10.08 -15.92 -15.42
N VAL A 236 -9.57 -14.92 -14.69
CA VAL A 236 -8.13 -14.79 -14.42
C VAL A 236 -7.72 -15.74 -13.31
N THR A 237 -6.82 -16.68 -13.62
CA THR A 237 -6.36 -17.71 -12.65
C THR A 237 -5.36 -17.18 -11.62
N LEU A 238 -4.69 -16.07 -11.93
CA LEU A 238 -3.73 -15.44 -11.04
C LEU A 238 -4.45 -14.73 -9.89
N HIS A 239 -3.96 -14.89 -8.66
CA HIS A 239 -4.45 -14.12 -7.51
C HIS A 239 -4.05 -12.65 -7.65
N ILE A 240 -4.96 -11.80 -8.09
CA ILE A 240 -4.70 -10.39 -8.36
C ILE A 240 -4.80 -9.55 -7.10
N THR A 241 -3.86 -8.62 -6.95
CA THR A 241 -3.83 -7.66 -5.85
C THR A 241 -3.65 -6.23 -6.38
N PRO A 242 -4.10 -5.19 -5.63
CA PRO A 242 -3.87 -3.79 -6.03
C PRO A 242 -2.39 -3.43 -6.24
N HIS A 243 -1.47 -4.07 -5.53
CA HIS A 243 -0.03 -3.86 -5.75
C HIS A 243 0.45 -4.36 -7.11
N MET A 244 -0.16 -5.41 -7.64
CA MET A 244 0.17 -5.91 -8.97
C MET A 244 -0.28 -4.92 -10.06
N PHE A 245 -1.43 -4.26 -9.92
CA PHE A 245 -1.83 -3.17 -10.83
C PHE A 245 -0.77 -2.08 -10.89
N ARG A 246 -0.25 -1.67 -9.74
CA ARG A 246 0.82 -0.67 -9.65
C ARG A 246 2.12 -1.14 -10.29
N HIS A 247 2.50 -2.41 -10.13
CA HIS A 247 3.67 -2.99 -10.80
C HIS A 247 3.46 -3.06 -12.30
N THR A 248 2.28 -3.50 -12.75
CA THR A 248 1.93 -3.54 -14.17
C THR A 248 1.98 -2.15 -14.80
N PHE A 249 1.41 -1.13 -14.15
CA PHE A 249 1.52 0.26 -14.59
C PHE A 249 2.98 0.71 -14.74
N ALA A 250 3.82 0.44 -13.73
CA ALA A 250 5.23 0.82 -13.76
C ALA A 250 6.00 0.13 -14.89
N THR A 251 5.79 -1.19 -15.06
CA THR A 251 6.45 -2.00 -16.09
C THR A 251 5.98 -1.57 -17.48
N ALA A 252 4.69 -1.40 -17.69
CA ALA A 252 4.15 -1.02 -18.97
C ALA A 252 4.63 0.37 -19.43
N LEU A 253 4.77 1.34 -18.52
CA LEU A 253 5.37 2.63 -18.86
C LEU A 253 6.87 2.49 -19.19
N HIS A 254 7.58 1.61 -18.51
CA HIS A 254 8.98 1.35 -18.79
C HIS A 254 9.17 0.67 -20.13
N ASP A 255 8.30 -0.27 -20.50
CA ASP A 255 8.31 -0.96 -21.80
C ASP A 255 8.01 0.01 -22.96
N GLU A 256 7.33 1.13 -22.67
CA GLU A 256 7.09 2.26 -23.59
C GLU A 256 8.22 3.32 -23.54
N ASP A 257 9.42 2.94 -23.11
CA ASP A 257 10.60 3.81 -23.03
C ASP A 257 10.46 5.03 -22.10
N VAL A 258 9.51 5.01 -21.17
CA VAL A 258 9.42 6.04 -20.13
C VAL A 258 10.55 5.83 -19.13
N SER A 259 11.43 6.83 -18.99
CA SER A 259 12.57 6.69 -18.08
C SER A 259 12.12 6.33 -16.65
N LEU A 260 12.86 5.44 -16.01
CA LEU A 260 12.59 4.95 -14.64
C LEU A 260 12.40 6.09 -13.64
N ARG A 261 13.07 7.23 -13.87
CA ARG A 261 12.95 8.42 -13.02
C ARG A 261 11.54 9.03 -13.06
N TYR A 262 10.92 9.11 -14.25
CA TYR A 262 9.53 9.59 -14.38
C TYR A 262 8.56 8.60 -13.76
N VAL A 263 8.76 7.31 -13.99
CA VAL A 263 7.94 6.25 -13.36
C VAL A 263 8.02 6.33 -11.83
N GLN A 264 9.21 6.53 -11.27
CA GLN A 264 9.40 6.68 -9.82
C GLN A 264 8.70 7.92 -9.26
N GLN A 265 8.75 9.04 -9.98
CA GLN A 265 8.06 10.27 -9.61
C GLN A 265 6.54 10.10 -9.65
N LEU A 266 6.00 9.51 -10.71
CA LEU A 266 4.58 9.20 -10.85
C LEU A 266 4.09 8.31 -9.69
N LEU A 267 4.89 7.34 -9.31
CA LEU A 267 4.56 6.42 -8.23
C LEU A 267 4.82 6.99 -6.83
N GLY A 268 5.58 8.06 -6.68
CA GLY A 268 5.95 8.62 -5.37
C GLY A 268 6.81 7.64 -4.57
N HIS A 269 7.87 7.07 -5.18
CA HIS A 269 8.84 6.23 -4.49
C HIS A 269 9.81 7.08 -3.67
N SER A 270 9.91 6.83 -2.36
CA SER A 270 10.71 7.60 -1.41
C SER A 270 12.18 7.23 -1.34
N SER A 271 12.64 6.25 -2.09
CA SER A 271 14.02 5.77 -2.03
C SER A 271 14.79 6.11 -3.30
N ILE A 272 15.20 7.36 -3.39
CA ILE A 272 16.50 7.74 -3.98
C ILE A 272 17.07 8.81 -3.06
N VAL A 273 18.21 8.53 -2.51
CA VAL A 273 19.11 9.47 -1.86
C VAL A 273 19.51 10.50 -2.92
N THR A 274 18.82 11.62 -2.97
CA THR A 274 19.19 12.94 -3.51
C THR A 274 17.94 13.73 -3.90
N THR A 275 17.23 14.24 -2.90
CA THR A 275 16.04 15.10 -3.12
C THR A 275 16.40 16.56 -3.41
N GLN A 276 17.62 16.89 -3.76
CA GLN A 276 18.02 18.32 -3.83
C GLN A 276 18.18 18.95 -5.22
N ILE A 277 18.02 18.23 -6.33
CA ILE A 277 18.34 18.84 -7.66
C ILE A 277 17.15 18.93 -8.64
N TYR A 278 15.97 18.39 -8.36
CA TYR A 278 14.90 18.26 -9.38
C TYR A 278 13.51 18.69 -8.92
N THR A 279 13.41 19.88 -8.43
CA THR A 279 12.18 20.67 -8.44
C THR A 279 11.81 20.98 -9.89
N HIS A 280 10.59 20.62 -10.29
CA HIS A 280 9.92 20.95 -11.56
C HIS A 280 10.20 20.06 -12.78
N ILE A 281 9.79 18.79 -12.69
CA ILE A 281 9.22 18.19 -13.91
C ILE A 281 7.84 18.81 -14.06
N SER A 282 7.61 19.57 -15.13
CA SER A 282 6.33 20.25 -15.32
C SER A 282 5.20 19.21 -15.40
N THR A 283 4.09 19.48 -14.75
CA THR A 283 2.87 18.65 -14.80
C THR A 283 2.46 18.35 -16.24
N ASN A 284 2.74 19.28 -17.16
CA ASN A 284 2.49 19.12 -18.59
C ASN A 284 3.31 17.98 -19.22
N LYS A 285 4.58 17.82 -18.84
CA LYS A 285 5.42 16.73 -19.37
C LYS A 285 4.95 15.36 -18.87
N ILE A 286 4.52 15.26 -17.60
CA ILE A 286 3.92 14.06 -17.06
C ILE A 286 2.61 13.72 -17.77
N ARG A 287 1.77 14.73 -18.02
CA ARG A 287 0.50 14.56 -18.76
C ARG A 287 0.77 14.02 -20.17
N ASN A 288 1.68 14.62 -20.93
CA ASN A 288 1.99 14.18 -22.29
C ASN A 288 2.49 12.73 -22.33
N ILE A 289 3.40 12.36 -21.42
CA ILE A 289 3.88 10.96 -21.31
C ILE A 289 2.71 10.01 -21.08
N LEU A 290 1.81 10.35 -20.18
CA LEU A 290 0.68 9.50 -19.89
C LEU A 290 -0.34 9.48 -21.05
N GLU A 291 -0.64 10.60 -21.69
CA GLU A 291 -1.54 10.68 -22.84
C GLU A 291 -1.05 9.86 -24.03
N GLU A 292 0.26 9.86 -24.30
CA GLU A 292 0.85 9.16 -25.44
C GLU A 292 1.15 7.69 -25.17
N LYS A 293 1.67 7.36 -23.97
CA LYS A 293 2.32 6.07 -23.67
C LYS A 293 1.61 5.23 -22.64
N HIS A 294 0.40 5.60 -22.26
CA HIS A 294 -0.32 4.82 -21.24
C HIS A 294 -0.93 3.55 -21.86
N PRO A 295 -0.71 2.36 -21.27
CA PRO A 295 -1.18 1.08 -21.82
C PRO A 295 -2.71 0.98 -21.91
N ARG A 296 -3.48 1.78 -21.14
CA ARG A 296 -4.95 1.85 -21.22
C ARG A 296 -5.43 2.37 -22.57
N ASN A 297 -4.61 3.15 -23.28
CA ASN A 297 -4.99 3.72 -24.59
C ASN A 297 -5.20 2.66 -25.68
N SER A 298 -4.57 1.48 -25.53
CA SER A 298 -4.71 0.36 -26.46
C SER A 298 -5.96 -0.51 -26.20
N PHE A 299 -6.72 -0.25 -25.13
CA PHE A 299 -7.86 -1.07 -24.76
C PHE A 299 -9.14 -0.58 -25.45
N THR A 300 -9.82 -1.49 -26.15
CA THR A 300 -11.20 -1.35 -26.61
C THR A 300 -12.11 -2.06 -25.62
N ILE A 301 -12.88 -1.29 -24.85
CA ILE A 301 -13.78 -1.82 -23.80
C ILE A 301 -15.18 -1.25 -24.02
#